data_2af1273c81fe64e5eb8449a63b778cd3
#
_entry.id   2af1273c81fe64e5eb8449a63b778cd3
#
_cell.length_a   1.000
_cell.length_b   1.000
_cell.length_c   1.000
_cell.angle_alpha   90.00
_cell.angle_beta   90.00
_cell.angle_gamma   90.00
#
_symmetry.space_group_name_H-M   'P 1'
#
loop_
_entity.id
_entity.type
_entity.pdbx_description
1 polymer ?
#
loop_
_entity_poly.entity_id
_entity_poly.type
_entity_poly.pdbx_seq_one_letter_code
_entity_poly.pdbx_strand_id
1 'polypeptide(L)'
;MTAFDFWNILLSLPKTLRFNFHYFPLKIALKLPVFVSHRTFLRELHGKIVLPEKVNTAMIKIGFGDVGHYDRKRSRSIWQVSGTVAFGGKASIGPGSKLSVRGNLTLGADFNMTAESTIVCAHQISFGNDCLLSWDILIMDTDEHPIINQDGIRTNPDKPILVGNHVWIGCKCTLLKGTEIPNNTVVAAGTLLTSAFSGENQVIGGNPPAVLKSDVRWEH
;
A
#
# COMPACT_ATOMS: atom_id res chain seq x y z
N MET A 1 -9.72 -12.26 -20.95
CA MET A 1 -10.16 -12.71 -19.61
C MET A 1 -10.15 -14.24 -19.63
N THR A 2 -9.33 -14.86 -18.84
CA THR A 2 -9.27 -16.34 -18.78
C THR A 2 -10.48 -16.89 -17.99
N ALA A 3 -10.84 -18.17 -18.19
CA ALA A 3 -11.89 -18.81 -17.37
C ALA A 3 -11.61 -18.69 -15.87
N PHE A 4 -10.34 -18.72 -15.50
CA PHE A 4 -9.88 -18.53 -14.12
C PHE A 4 -10.19 -17.11 -13.58
N ASP A 5 -10.02 -16.09 -14.39
CA ASP A 5 -10.35 -14.71 -14.00
C ASP A 5 -11.84 -14.53 -13.77
N PHE A 6 -12.66 -15.14 -14.63
CA PHE A 6 -14.12 -15.11 -14.50
C PHE A 6 -14.59 -15.73 -13.18
N TRP A 7 -14.10 -16.93 -12.83
CA TRP A 7 -14.45 -17.60 -11.57
C TRP A 7 -13.99 -16.81 -10.35
N ASN A 8 -12.80 -16.23 -10.39
CA ASN A 8 -12.30 -15.39 -9.27
C ASN A 8 -13.19 -14.16 -9.05
N ILE A 9 -13.65 -13.52 -10.14
CA ILE A 9 -14.57 -12.37 -10.04
C ILE A 9 -15.90 -12.82 -9.44
N LEU A 10 -16.49 -13.91 -9.92
CA LEU A 10 -17.77 -14.41 -9.44
C LEU A 10 -17.71 -14.77 -7.94
N LEU A 11 -16.69 -15.51 -7.51
CA LEU A 11 -16.47 -15.83 -6.10
C LEU A 11 -16.23 -14.59 -5.22
N SER A 12 -15.75 -13.51 -5.80
CA SER A 12 -15.42 -12.27 -5.09
C SER A 12 -16.63 -11.34 -4.94
N LEU A 13 -17.72 -11.55 -5.66
CA LEU A 13 -18.90 -10.69 -5.61
C LEU A 13 -19.48 -10.50 -4.19
N PRO A 14 -19.66 -11.53 -3.35
CA PRO A 14 -20.22 -11.33 -2.01
C PRO A 14 -19.39 -10.38 -1.15
N LYS A 15 -18.05 -10.51 -1.18
CA LYS A 15 -17.15 -9.60 -0.42
C LYS A 15 -17.10 -8.21 -1.04
N THR A 16 -17.11 -8.11 -2.35
CA THR A 16 -17.17 -6.85 -3.09
C THR A 16 -18.44 -6.07 -2.73
N LEU A 17 -19.59 -6.72 -2.75
CA LEU A 17 -20.86 -6.12 -2.34
C LEU A 17 -20.79 -5.67 -0.88
N ARG A 18 -20.43 -6.60 0.05
CA ARG A 18 -20.31 -6.27 1.47
C ARG A 18 -19.43 -5.06 1.71
N PHE A 19 -18.26 -4.97 1.07
CA PHE A 19 -17.32 -3.87 1.24
C PHE A 19 -17.90 -2.54 0.74
N ASN A 20 -18.44 -2.51 -0.47
CA ASN A 20 -18.95 -1.26 -1.06
C ASN A 20 -20.19 -0.73 -0.32
N PHE A 21 -21.14 -1.60 0.02
CA PHE A 21 -22.33 -1.20 0.78
C PHE A 21 -22.04 -0.87 2.25
N HIS A 22 -20.92 -1.33 2.80
CA HIS A 22 -20.49 -0.93 4.13
C HIS A 22 -19.89 0.48 4.14
N TYR A 23 -19.02 0.81 3.18
CA TYR A 23 -18.27 2.05 3.21
C TYR A 23 -18.93 3.23 2.49
N PHE A 24 -19.79 2.98 1.51
CA PHE A 24 -20.26 4.03 0.62
C PHE A 24 -21.79 4.19 0.63
N PRO A 25 -22.29 5.44 0.43
CA PRO A 25 -23.70 5.67 0.18
C PRO A 25 -24.17 4.89 -1.06
N LEU A 26 -25.46 4.54 -1.10
CA LEU A 26 -26.07 3.66 -2.12
C LEU A 26 -25.67 4.02 -3.57
N LYS A 27 -25.72 5.32 -3.90
CA LYS A 27 -25.37 5.83 -5.25
C LYS A 27 -23.93 5.49 -5.66
N ILE A 28 -23.01 5.47 -4.73
CA ILE A 28 -21.59 5.11 -4.97
C ILE A 28 -21.42 3.60 -4.89
N ALA A 29 -22.02 2.94 -3.89
CA ALA A 29 -21.92 1.51 -3.67
C ALA A 29 -22.39 0.70 -4.90
N LEU A 30 -23.47 1.14 -5.57
CA LEU A 30 -24.00 0.52 -6.79
C LEU A 30 -23.02 0.57 -7.99
N LYS A 31 -22.06 1.50 -7.99
CA LYS A 31 -20.99 1.54 -9.01
C LYS A 31 -19.91 0.49 -8.76
N LEU A 32 -19.88 -0.14 -7.58
CA LEU A 32 -18.86 -1.08 -7.15
C LEU A 32 -17.43 -0.59 -7.42
N PRO A 33 -17.03 0.58 -6.87
CA PRO A 33 -15.70 1.13 -7.13
C PRO A 33 -14.55 0.26 -6.62
N VAL A 34 -14.78 -0.52 -5.57
CA VAL A 34 -13.77 -1.37 -4.96
C VAL A 34 -14.11 -2.83 -5.19
N PHE A 35 -13.27 -3.55 -5.90
CA PHE A 35 -13.36 -5.00 -6.03
C PHE A 35 -12.48 -5.66 -4.98
N VAL A 36 -13.05 -6.59 -4.21
CA VAL A 36 -12.36 -7.30 -3.14
C VAL A 36 -12.35 -8.78 -3.41
N SER A 37 -11.16 -9.36 -3.56
CA SER A 37 -10.97 -10.78 -3.80
C SER A 37 -11.62 -11.64 -2.69
N HIS A 38 -12.22 -12.76 -3.07
CA HIS A 38 -12.77 -13.74 -2.12
C HIS A 38 -11.71 -14.23 -1.11
N ARG A 39 -10.43 -14.14 -1.44
CA ARG A 39 -9.29 -14.51 -0.60
C ARG A 39 -8.84 -13.40 0.36
N THR A 40 -9.46 -12.23 0.32
CA THR A 40 -9.16 -11.16 1.27
C THR A 40 -9.91 -11.39 2.58
N PHE A 41 -9.20 -11.40 3.70
CA PHE A 41 -9.81 -11.41 5.03
C PHE A 41 -10.14 -9.97 5.43
N LEU A 42 -11.43 -9.65 5.49
CA LEU A 42 -11.94 -8.38 5.99
C LEU A 42 -11.99 -8.46 7.53
N ARG A 43 -10.86 -8.14 8.17
CA ARG A 43 -10.68 -8.27 9.63
C ARG A 43 -11.36 -7.14 10.39
N GLU A 44 -11.23 -5.91 9.89
CA GLU A 44 -11.77 -4.71 10.52
C GLU A 44 -12.22 -3.71 9.45
N LEU A 45 -13.43 -3.16 9.62
CA LEU A 45 -14.07 -2.26 8.66
C LEU A 45 -14.57 -0.96 9.32
N HIS A 46 -14.07 -0.59 10.50
CA HIS A 46 -14.54 0.57 11.27
C HIS A 46 -14.05 1.92 10.74
N GLY A 47 -13.01 1.92 9.91
CA GLY A 47 -12.38 3.12 9.39
C GLY A 47 -13.18 3.81 8.28
N LYS A 48 -12.56 4.81 7.67
CA LYS A 48 -13.11 5.61 6.58
C LYS A 48 -12.35 5.35 5.28
N ILE A 49 -13.10 5.23 4.17
CA ILE A 49 -12.54 5.20 2.82
C ILE A 49 -12.92 6.49 2.10
N VAL A 50 -11.91 7.18 1.57
CA VAL A 50 -12.09 8.39 0.76
C VAL A 50 -11.78 8.04 -0.68
N LEU A 51 -12.72 8.32 -1.58
CA LEU A 51 -12.59 8.11 -3.02
C LEU A 51 -12.39 9.46 -3.72
N PRO A 52 -11.75 9.49 -4.91
CA PRO A 52 -11.69 10.69 -5.73
C PRO A 52 -13.09 11.08 -6.24
N GLU A 53 -13.24 12.30 -6.73
CA GLU A 53 -14.52 12.80 -7.25
C GLU A 53 -15.10 11.91 -8.36
N LYS A 54 -14.25 11.48 -9.29
CA LYS A 54 -14.65 10.60 -10.38
C LYS A 54 -14.53 9.14 -9.98
N VAL A 55 -15.67 8.52 -9.73
CA VAL A 55 -15.77 7.11 -9.30
C VAL A 55 -16.22 6.24 -10.46
N ASN A 56 -15.39 5.25 -10.81
CA ASN A 56 -15.64 4.23 -11.83
C ASN A 56 -15.72 2.84 -11.20
N THR A 57 -16.39 1.91 -11.88
CA THR A 57 -16.45 0.49 -11.47
C THR A 57 -15.05 -0.12 -11.46
N ALA A 58 -14.75 -0.92 -10.43
CA ALA A 58 -13.49 -1.67 -10.27
C ALA A 58 -12.22 -0.83 -10.40
N MET A 59 -12.30 0.46 -10.05
CA MET A 59 -11.14 1.34 -10.08
C MET A 59 -10.10 1.00 -9.00
N ILE A 60 -10.54 0.38 -7.91
CA ILE A 60 -9.69 -0.12 -6.85
C ILE A 60 -9.83 -1.64 -6.79
N LYS A 61 -8.71 -2.34 -6.76
CA LYS A 61 -8.69 -3.81 -6.68
C LYS A 61 -7.88 -4.24 -5.47
N ILE A 62 -8.45 -5.11 -4.63
CA ILE A 62 -7.83 -5.63 -3.41
C ILE A 62 -7.75 -7.16 -3.47
N GLY A 63 -6.52 -7.69 -3.42
CA GLY A 63 -6.26 -9.12 -3.44
C GLY A 63 -6.37 -9.77 -4.83
N PHE A 64 -6.35 -8.97 -5.90
CA PHE A 64 -6.30 -9.42 -7.28
C PHE A 64 -4.90 -9.23 -7.87
N GLY A 65 -4.58 -9.99 -8.87
CA GLY A 65 -3.31 -9.99 -9.58
C GLY A 65 -2.70 -11.38 -9.62
N ASP A 66 -1.62 -11.51 -10.34
CA ASP A 66 -0.83 -12.73 -10.45
C ASP A 66 0.64 -12.39 -10.50
N VAL A 67 1.40 -13.07 -9.66
CA VAL A 67 2.86 -13.04 -9.65
C VAL A 67 3.31 -14.49 -9.64
N GLY A 68 4.18 -14.88 -10.56
CA GLY A 68 4.52 -16.29 -10.84
C GLY A 68 5.06 -17.09 -9.65
N HIS A 69 5.53 -16.43 -8.59
CA HIS A 69 6.04 -17.06 -7.37
C HIS A 69 5.06 -16.98 -6.17
N TYR A 70 3.84 -16.46 -6.38
CA TYR A 70 2.84 -16.31 -5.32
C TYR A 70 2.08 -17.63 -5.08
N ASP A 71 2.10 -18.13 -3.85
CA ASP A 71 1.31 -19.30 -3.47
C ASP A 71 -0.12 -18.92 -3.13
N ARG A 72 -1.00 -19.04 -4.11
CA ARG A 72 -2.43 -18.75 -3.97
C ARG A 72 -3.16 -19.61 -2.94
N LYS A 73 -2.63 -20.75 -2.55
CA LYS A 73 -3.28 -21.65 -1.59
C LYS A 73 -3.03 -21.23 -0.14
N ARG A 74 -1.90 -20.63 0.16
CA ARG A 74 -1.43 -20.35 1.52
C ARG A 74 -1.55 -18.90 1.96
N SER A 75 -1.37 -17.93 1.06
CA SER A 75 -1.42 -16.52 1.40
C SER A 75 -2.80 -15.90 1.17
N ARG A 76 -3.27 -15.13 2.15
CA ARG A 76 -4.49 -14.32 2.06
C ARG A 76 -4.15 -12.85 2.26
N SER A 77 -4.82 -11.98 1.49
CA SER A 77 -4.78 -10.55 1.78
C SER A 77 -5.55 -10.26 3.08
N ILE A 78 -5.12 -9.22 3.81
CA ILE A 78 -5.78 -8.78 5.04
C ILE A 78 -6.13 -7.30 4.88
N TRP A 79 -7.38 -6.98 5.21
CA TRP A 79 -7.86 -5.62 5.34
C TRP A 79 -8.27 -5.38 6.78
N GLN A 80 -7.48 -4.59 7.49
CA GLN A 80 -7.74 -4.15 8.86
C GLN A 80 -7.62 -2.64 8.91
N VAL A 81 -8.76 -1.96 8.89
CA VAL A 81 -8.80 -0.49 8.82
C VAL A 81 -9.77 0.06 9.85
N SER A 82 -9.22 0.81 10.81
CA SER A 82 -9.96 1.63 11.79
C SER A 82 -9.70 3.13 11.60
N GLY A 83 -8.61 3.48 10.92
CA GLY A 83 -8.27 4.85 10.52
C GLY A 83 -8.86 5.25 9.16
N THR A 84 -8.12 6.03 8.39
CA THR A 84 -8.55 6.52 7.08
C THR A 84 -7.67 5.98 5.97
N VAL A 85 -8.28 5.48 4.88
CA VAL A 85 -7.59 5.18 3.62
C VAL A 85 -8.16 6.06 2.52
N ALA A 86 -7.31 6.91 1.94
CA ALA A 86 -7.67 7.79 0.84
C ALA A 86 -7.04 7.30 -0.48
N PHE A 87 -7.86 7.23 -1.52
CA PHE A 87 -7.42 6.88 -2.88
C PHE A 87 -7.51 8.10 -3.78
N GLY A 88 -6.39 8.49 -4.41
CA GLY A 88 -6.33 9.59 -5.38
C GLY A 88 -6.86 9.21 -6.76
N GLY A 89 -6.95 7.91 -7.07
CA GLY A 89 -7.37 7.40 -8.37
C GLY A 89 -7.49 5.89 -8.41
N LYS A 90 -7.10 5.29 -9.52
CA LYS A 90 -6.99 3.83 -9.63
C LYS A 90 -5.94 3.31 -8.67
N ALA A 91 -6.20 2.14 -8.09
CA ALA A 91 -5.24 1.46 -7.22
C ALA A 91 -5.37 -0.06 -7.32
N SER A 92 -4.23 -0.75 -7.24
CA SER A 92 -4.14 -2.19 -7.17
C SER A 92 -3.35 -2.60 -5.92
N ILE A 93 -4.00 -3.31 -5.03
CA ILE A 93 -3.38 -3.93 -3.85
C ILE A 93 -3.40 -5.42 -4.11
N GLY A 94 -2.27 -5.96 -4.51
CA GLY A 94 -2.12 -7.32 -5.02
C GLY A 94 -2.36 -8.42 -3.99
N PRO A 95 -2.37 -9.67 -4.42
CA PRO A 95 -2.69 -10.80 -3.58
C PRO A 95 -1.67 -11.01 -2.45
N GLY A 96 -2.13 -11.52 -1.31
CA GLY A 96 -1.29 -11.74 -0.12
C GLY A 96 -0.92 -10.48 0.65
N SER A 97 -1.22 -9.30 0.12
CA SER A 97 -0.88 -8.03 0.76
C SER A 97 -1.75 -7.74 1.98
N LYS A 98 -1.16 -7.10 2.98
CA LYS A 98 -1.79 -6.85 4.28
C LYS A 98 -1.76 -5.35 4.60
N LEU A 99 -2.93 -4.80 4.90
CA LEU A 99 -3.09 -3.43 5.37
C LEU A 99 -3.60 -3.44 6.82
N SER A 100 -2.84 -2.81 7.71
CA SER A 100 -3.23 -2.51 9.08
C SER A 100 -3.16 -0.99 9.27
N VAL A 101 -4.31 -0.31 9.23
CA VAL A 101 -4.39 1.14 9.20
C VAL A 101 -5.21 1.65 10.37
N ARG A 102 -4.55 2.30 11.32
CA ARG A 102 -5.15 3.04 12.44
C ARG A 102 -5.07 4.55 12.23
N GLY A 103 -4.05 4.99 11.50
CA GLY A 103 -3.78 6.38 11.12
C GLY A 103 -4.37 6.75 9.77
N ASN A 104 -3.61 7.53 9.00
CA ASN A 104 -4.00 8.05 7.69
C ASN A 104 -3.11 7.48 6.59
N LEU A 105 -3.66 6.63 5.75
CA LEU A 105 -3.00 6.10 4.56
C LEU A 105 -3.53 6.80 3.31
N THR A 106 -2.65 7.45 2.55
CA THR A 106 -2.99 8.04 1.25
C THR A 106 -2.28 7.29 0.14
N LEU A 107 -3.04 6.84 -0.84
CA LEU A 107 -2.55 6.18 -2.06
C LEU A 107 -2.92 7.06 -3.25
N GLY A 108 -1.93 7.63 -3.93
CA GLY A 108 -2.13 8.47 -5.11
C GLY A 108 -2.79 7.73 -6.27
N ALA A 109 -3.01 8.41 -7.37
CA ALA A 109 -3.55 7.80 -8.57
C ALA A 109 -2.55 6.79 -9.17
N ASP A 110 -3.08 5.72 -9.78
CA ASP A 110 -2.31 4.65 -10.42
C ASP A 110 -1.31 3.95 -9.50
N PHE A 111 -1.66 3.85 -8.20
CA PHE A 111 -0.89 3.11 -7.20
C PHE A 111 -0.96 1.61 -7.47
N ASN A 112 0.19 0.95 -7.52
CA ASN A 112 0.28 -0.50 -7.74
C ASN A 112 1.22 -1.17 -6.73
N MET A 113 0.67 -2.06 -5.90
CA MET A 113 1.41 -2.95 -4.99
C MET A 113 1.19 -4.39 -5.47
N THR A 114 2.26 -5.04 -5.97
CA THR A 114 2.09 -6.27 -6.77
C THR A 114 1.68 -7.50 -5.97
N ALA A 115 2.34 -7.83 -4.85
CA ALA A 115 1.96 -8.96 -4.00
C ALA A 115 2.66 -8.94 -2.62
N GLU A 116 2.08 -9.67 -1.66
CA GLU A 116 2.67 -10.09 -0.37
C GLU A 116 3.33 -8.99 0.46
N SER A 117 3.01 -7.74 0.18
CA SER A 117 3.55 -6.59 0.90
C SER A 117 2.67 -6.19 2.09
N THR A 118 3.26 -5.58 3.10
CA THR A 118 2.56 -5.19 4.33
C THR A 118 2.70 -3.70 4.58
N ILE A 119 1.57 -3.03 4.82
CA ILE A 119 1.52 -1.63 5.30
C ILE A 119 0.94 -1.62 6.70
N VAL A 120 1.72 -1.12 7.67
CA VAL A 120 1.29 -0.83 9.03
C VAL A 120 1.33 0.68 9.21
N CYS A 121 0.15 1.30 9.22
CA CYS A 121 0.00 2.75 9.32
C CYS A 121 -0.68 3.11 10.65
N ALA A 122 0.09 3.57 11.60
CA ALA A 122 -0.40 4.03 12.90
C ALA A 122 -0.58 5.55 12.95
N HIS A 123 0.20 6.30 12.19
CA HIS A 123 0.21 7.75 12.15
C HIS A 123 -0.14 8.27 10.75
N GLN A 124 0.82 8.27 9.82
CA GLN A 124 0.62 8.77 8.46
C GLN A 124 1.58 8.12 7.46
N ILE A 125 1.03 7.51 6.42
CA ILE A 125 1.79 7.05 5.26
C ILE A 125 1.14 7.63 4.01
N SER A 126 1.93 8.27 3.15
CA SER A 126 1.42 8.79 1.89
C SER A 126 2.29 8.43 0.70
N PHE A 127 1.63 8.01 -0.37
CA PHE A 127 2.22 7.79 -1.68
C PHE A 127 1.66 8.81 -2.66
N GLY A 128 2.54 9.39 -3.46
CA GLY A 128 2.17 10.17 -4.63
C GLY A 128 1.54 9.32 -5.73
N ASN A 129 1.39 9.90 -6.90
CA ASN A 129 0.82 9.22 -8.06
C ASN A 129 1.83 8.30 -8.73
N ASP A 130 1.33 7.26 -9.44
CA ASP A 130 2.12 6.37 -10.30
C ASP A 130 3.25 5.66 -9.54
N CYS A 131 2.95 5.17 -8.35
CA CYS A 131 3.89 4.40 -7.55
C CYS A 131 3.75 2.89 -7.79
N LEU A 132 4.88 2.23 -8.02
CA LEU A 132 4.98 0.78 -8.20
C LEU A 132 5.75 0.14 -7.04
N LEU A 133 5.08 -0.73 -6.30
CA LEU A 133 5.67 -1.56 -5.27
C LEU A 133 5.78 -3.00 -5.77
N SER A 134 6.98 -3.56 -5.74
CA SER A 134 7.20 -4.97 -6.05
C SER A 134 6.58 -5.85 -4.94
N TRP A 135 7.17 -6.94 -4.56
CA TRP A 135 6.62 -7.89 -3.58
C TRP A 135 7.49 -8.00 -2.32
N ASP A 136 6.93 -8.56 -1.25
CA ASP A 136 7.60 -8.75 0.05
C ASP A 136 8.14 -7.45 0.67
N ILE A 137 7.40 -6.35 0.56
CA ILE A 137 7.80 -5.06 1.10
C ILE A 137 7.11 -4.85 2.45
N LEU A 138 7.86 -4.38 3.45
CA LEU A 138 7.33 -3.91 4.71
C LEU A 138 7.40 -2.38 4.79
N ILE A 139 6.27 -1.73 5.09
CA ILE A 139 6.17 -0.29 5.29
C ILE A 139 5.50 -0.05 6.63
N MET A 140 6.20 0.66 7.54
CA MET A 140 5.74 0.77 8.92
C MET A 140 6.18 2.11 9.53
N ASP A 141 5.22 2.94 9.91
CA ASP A 141 5.44 4.28 10.46
C ASP A 141 5.49 4.33 12.01
N THR A 142 5.50 3.17 12.65
CA THR A 142 5.48 2.99 14.11
C THR A 142 6.40 1.84 14.51
N ASP A 143 6.88 1.85 15.74
CA ASP A 143 7.56 0.71 16.38
C ASP A 143 6.58 -0.15 17.20
N GLU A 144 5.27 0.15 17.19
CA GLU A 144 4.21 -0.46 18.01
C GLU A 144 4.42 -0.30 19.53
N HIS A 145 5.64 -0.36 20.01
CA HIS A 145 5.96 -0.29 21.44
C HIS A 145 6.79 0.95 21.78
N PRO A 146 6.43 1.71 22.86
CA PRO A 146 7.22 2.85 23.28
C PRO A 146 8.54 2.39 23.90
N ILE A 147 9.61 3.09 23.55
CA ILE A 147 10.92 3.02 24.24
C ILE A 147 11.00 4.21 25.16
N ILE A 148 11.14 3.96 26.46
CA ILE A 148 11.11 4.99 27.50
C ILE A 148 12.54 5.16 28.06
N ASN A 149 13.01 6.40 28.17
CA ASN A 149 14.29 6.71 28.79
C ASN A 149 14.20 6.73 30.33
N GLN A 150 15.31 7.02 31.01
CA GLN A 150 15.37 7.07 32.46
C GLN A 150 14.47 8.15 33.08
N ASP A 151 14.14 9.21 32.33
CA ASP A 151 13.27 10.31 32.77
C ASP A 151 11.79 10.04 32.51
N GLY A 152 11.42 8.83 32.03
CA GLY A 152 10.05 8.47 31.71
C GLY A 152 9.55 9.01 30.36
N ILE A 153 10.43 9.55 29.52
CA ILE A 153 10.07 10.15 28.23
C ILE A 153 10.17 9.11 27.10
N ARG A 154 9.13 9.04 26.25
CA ARG A 154 9.15 8.21 25.04
C ARG A 154 10.17 8.76 24.03
N THR A 155 11.16 7.94 23.66
CA THR A 155 12.26 8.33 22.77
C THR A 155 12.03 7.95 21.31
N ASN A 156 11.05 7.09 21.01
CA ASN A 156 10.75 6.57 19.68
C ASN A 156 9.33 6.92 19.20
N PRO A 157 8.96 8.21 19.08
CA PRO A 157 7.65 8.60 18.58
C PRO A 157 7.43 8.07 17.15
N ASP A 158 6.16 7.87 16.79
CA ASP A 158 5.77 7.56 15.43
C ASP A 158 6.12 8.75 14.52
N LYS A 159 6.52 8.50 13.27
CA LYS A 159 6.88 9.53 12.29
C LYS A 159 6.28 9.16 10.93
N PRO A 160 5.83 10.14 10.12
CA PRO A 160 5.26 9.86 8.82
C PRO A 160 6.26 9.17 7.87
N ILE A 161 5.70 8.46 6.89
CA ILE A 161 6.43 7.98 5.71
C ILE A 161 5.84 8.71 4.50
N LEU A 162 6.69 9.41 3.75
CA LEU A 162 6.31 10.21 2.60
C LEU A 162 6.99 9.68 1.33
N VAL A 163 6.21 9.26 0.35
CA VAL A 163 6.72 8.77 -0.93
C VAL A 163 6.18 9.68 -2.03
N GLY A 164 7.08 10.22 -2.83
CA GLY A 164 6.78 11.11 -3.96
C GLY A 164 6.02 10.43 -5.10
N ASN A 165 5.92 11.13 -6.21
CA ASN A 165 5.30 10.61 -7.43
C ASN A 165 6.28 9.74 -8.22
N HIS A 166 5.76 8.78 -8.99
CA HIS A 166 6.52 7.95 -9.91
C HIS A 166 7.72 7.28 -9.22
N VAL A 167 7.44 6.60 -8.10
CA VAL A 167 8.44 5.87 -7.31
C VAL A 167 8.29 4.38 -7.51
N TRP A 168 9.39 3.71 -7.86
CA TRP A 168 9.45 2.25 -7.91
C TRP A 168 10.21 1.70 -6.70
N ILE A 169 9.53 0.88 -5.89
CA ILE A 169 10.13 0.18 -4.75
C ILE A 169 10.35 -1.28 -5.11
N GLY A 170 11.62 -1.69 -5.16
CA GLY A 170 12.05 -3.06 -5.43
C GLY A 170 11.58 -4.03 -4.35
N CYS A 171 11.61 -5.32 -4.65
CA CYS A 171 11.18 -6.36 -3.73
C CYS A 171 12.03 -6.43 -2.45
N LYS A 172 11.42 -6.94 -1.37
CA LYS A 172 12.07 -7.14 -0.05
C LYS A 172 12.64 -5.86 0.56
N CYS A 173 12.14 -4.69 0.18
CA CYS A 173 12.48 -3.45 0.83
C CYS A 173 11.74 -3.30 2.16
N THR A 174 12.35 -2.55 3.09
CA THR A 174 11.74 -2.16 4.34
C THR A 174 11.79 -0.65 4.48
N LEU A 175 10.62 -0.01 4.62
CA LEU A 175 10.47 1.42 4.85
C LEU A 175 9.97 1.62 6.27
N LEU A 176 10.78 2.26 7.11
CA LEU A 176 10.43 2.56 8.49
C LEU A 176 10.10 4.04 8.66
N LYS A 177 9.55 4.38 9.80
CA LYS A 177 9.12 5.72 10.18
C LYS A 177 10.19 6.80 9.91
N GLY A 178 9.77 7.94 9.40
CA GLY A 178 10.65 9.05 9.02
C GLY A 178 11.32 8.90 7.66
N THR A 179 10.95 7.86 6.89
CA THR A 179 11.41 7.72 5.51
C THR A 179 10.69 8.74 4.61
N GLU A 180 11.47 9.48 3.83
CA GLU A 180 10.97 10.30 2.72
C GLU A 180 11.68 9.91 1.44
N ILE A 181 10.91 9.60 0.40
CA ILE A 181 11.43 9.22 -0.92
C ILE A 181 10.98 10.29 -1.93
N PRO A 182 11.92 10.97 -2.59
CA PRO A 182 11.60 11.99 -3.60
C PRO A 182 10.93 11.41 -4.85
N ASN A 183 10.40 12.30 -5.71
CA ASN A 183 9.82 11.90 -7.00
C ASN A 183 10.84 11.18 -7.90
N ASN A 184 10.32 10.39 -8.85
CA ASN A 184 11.11 9.72 -9.89
C ASN A 184 12.25 8.87 -9.34
N THR A 185 12.07 8.26 -8.19
CA THR A 185 13.10 7.50 -7.48
C THR A 185 12.85 6.00 -7.60
N VAL A 186 13.92 5.24 -7.79
CA VAL A 186 13.93 3.78 -7.68
C VAL A 186 14.58 3.40 -6.36
N VAL A 187 13.90 2.58 -5.56
CA VAL A 187 14.51 1.91 -4.40
C VAL A 187 14.90 0.50 -4.80
N ALA A 188 16.20 0.23 -4.78
CA ALA A 188 16.74 -1.09 -5.17
C ALA A 188 16.24 -2.19 -4.20
N ALA A 189 16.10 -3.41 -4.72
CA ALA A 189 15.63 -4.54 -3.92
C ALA A 189 16.45 -4.76 -2.65
N GLY A 190 15.80 -5.16 -1.56
CA GLY A 190 16.43 -5.45 -0.27
C GLY A 190 16.91 -4.22 0.52
N THR A 191 16.53 -3.02 0.13
CA THR A 191 16.95 -1.78 0.80
C THR A 191 16.18 -1.55 2.09
N LEU A 192 16.89 -1.10 3.14
CA LEU A 192 16.32 -0.64 4.41
C LEU A 192 16.37 0.89 4.48
N LEU A 193 15.19 1.55 4.45
CA LEU A 193 15.05 3.00 4.57
C LEU A 193 14.55 3.38 5.97
N THR A 194 15.23 4.32 6.62
CA THR A 194 14.93 4.80 7.99
C THR A 194 14.99 6.32 8.12
N SER A 195 15.23 7.03 7.01
CA SER A 195 15.42 8.48 7.01
C SER A 195 14.98 9.09 5.68
N ALA A 196 14.92 10.42 5.64
CA ALA A 196 14.62 11.19 4.45
C ALA A 196 15.80 11.21 3.46
N PHE A 197 15.47 11.12 2.18
CA PHE A 197 16.38 11.35 1.05
C PHE A 197 15.99 12.62 0.31
N SER A 198 16.97 13.28 -0.30
CA SER A 198 16.77 14.47 -1.13
C SER A 198 17.25 14.19 -2.56
N GLY A 199 16.82 15.05 -3.50
CA GLY A 199 17.09 14.87 -4.92
C GLY A 199 16.04 13.99 -5.59
N GLU A 200 15.92 14.10 -6.90
CA GLU A 200 14.97 13.33 -7.73
C GLU A 200 15.74 12.55 -8.80
N ASN A 201 15.05 11.69 -9.58
CA ASN A 201 15.64 10.96 -10.70
C ASN A 201 16.85 10.11 -10.28
N GLN A 202 16.70 9.33 -9.23
CA GLN A 202 17.82 8.60 -8.62
C GLN A 202 17.47 7.15 -8.28
N VAL A 203 18.51 6.35 -8.07
CA VAL A 203 18.40 5.02 -7.48
C VAL A 203 19.00 5.07 -6.08
N ILE A 204 18.21 4.68 -5.09
CA ILE A 204 18.61 4.52 -3.70
C ILE A 204 18.72 3.03 -3.39
N GLY A 205 19.76 2.59 -2.71
CA GLY A 205 19.89 1.18 -2.37
C GLY A 205 20.88 0.89 -1.27
N GLY A 206 20.78 -0.33 -0.74
CA GLY A 206 21.72 -0.87 0.24
C GLY A 206 21.25 -0.84 1.69
N ASN A 207 22.11 -1.33 2.59
CA ASN A 207 21.98 -1.25 4.04
C ASN A 207 23.39 -1.10 4.64
N PRO A 208 23.78 0.13 5.08
CA PRO A 208 22.98 1.36 5.07
C PRO A 208 22.64 1.85 3.65
N PRO A 209 21.49 2.56 3.48
CA PRO A 209 21.07 3.02 2.17
C PRO A 209 21.85 4.25 1.72
N ALA A 210 22.15 4.30 0.41
CA ALA A 210 22.82 5.44 -0.22
C ALA A 210 22.26 5.68 -1.63
N VAL A 211 22.52 6.87 -2.18
CA VAL A 211 22.24 7.14 -3.60
C VAL A 211 23.28 6.39 -4.42
N LEU A 212 22.84 5.44 -5.24
CA LEU A 212 23.68 4.60 -6.10
C LEU A 212 23.86 5.18 -7.49
N LYS A 213 22.83 5.88 -8.00
CA LYS A 213 22.85 6.52 -9.32
C LYS A 213 21.98 7.80 -9.26
N SER A 214 22.36 8.80 -10.05
CA SER A 214 21.61 10.03 -10.29
C SER A 214 21.30 10.16 -11.78
N ASP A 215 20.39 11.08 -12.11
CA ASP A 215 19.99 11.39 -13.49
C ASP A 215 19.46 10.18 -14.27
N VAL A 216 18.70 9.32 -13.60
CA VAL A 216 18.06 8.14 -14.17
C VAL A 216 16.55 8.31 -14.20
N ARG A 217 15.89 7.61 -15.11
CA ARG A 217 14.44 7.40 -15.11
C ARG A 217 14.14 5.91 -15.23
N TRP A 218 12.98 5.52 -14.76
CA TRP A 218 12.44 4.18 -14.96
C TRP A 218 11.12 4.28 -15.73
N GLU A 219 10.71 3.19 -16.37
CA GLU A 219 9.47 3.09 -17.14
C GLU A 219 8.76 1.79 -16.76
N HIS A 220 7.41 1.76 -16.87
CA HIS A 220 6.57 0.59 -16.61
C HIS A 220 6.74 -0.49 -17.67
#